data_7aae37db8a21848733ef3d9f2dfc2a4a
#
_entry.id   7aae37db8a21848733ef3d9f2dfc2a4a
#
_cell.length_a   1.000
_cell.length_b   1.000
_cell.length_c   1.000
_cell.angle_alpha   90.00
_cell.angle_beta   90.00
_cell.angle_gamma   90.00
#
_symmetry.space_group_name_H-M   'P 1'
#
loop_
_entity.id
_entity.type
_entity.pdbx_description
1 polymer ?
#
loop_
_entity_poly.entity_id
_entity_poly.type
_entity_poly.pdbx_seq_one_letter_code
_entity_poly.pdbx_strand_id
1 'polypeptide(L)'
;VNAPTSKAPVFVGCGFAAKYPEGGGNFSVPLQYLTGLQRMNRRGVWLEVLQESGNAEKDAHCVRSFQRRMTAYGIEYCLLLRPAGKKDGIEEHDLGMMKVFGMPAEELKALAPDSVLLNLSYSLKPPLVNLFGRRLLCSLDPTEVLYWMDQIEMGQSCHDEFWSVGLCMESIDARLPKPVVAWKSYFPLVDTELLRPLPRPKIPPKPRFTTIGQWYWDGNIMIGGEWRDYSKQAAFAPYMNLPKRVPEAVFELAMNLNPDDPERERLRSLGWRVVTPHRLTRTPGSYYRYLGNATAEFTAVKLEAIM
;
A
#
# COMPACT_ATOMS: atom_id res chain seq x y z
N VAL A 1 -15.91 -29.82 19.75
CA VAL A 1 -15.32 -28.62 19.11
C VAL A 1 -15.89 -27.44 19.85
N ASN A 2 -15.13 -26.86 20.77
CA ASN A 2 -15.53 -25.69 21.54
C ASN A 2 -15.71 -24.50 20.59
N ALA A 3 -16.84 -23.81 20.67
CA ALA A 3 -17.09 -22.56 19.98
C ALA A 3 -15.97 -21.59 20.34
N PRO A 4 -15.42 -20.85 19.38
CA PRO A 4 -14.38 -19.87 19.66
C PRO A 4 -14.97 -18.82 20.59
N THR A 5 -14.39 -18.68 21.78
CA THR A 5 -14.57 -17.48 22.59
C THR A 5 -14.37 -16.29 21.70
N SER A 6 -15.33 -15.36 21.67
CA SER A 6 -15.32 -14.12 20.86
C SER A 6 -14.04 -13.35 21.17
N LYS A 7 -12.97 -13.65 20.40
CA LYS A 7 -11.76 -12.85 20.48
C LYS A 7 -12.04 -11.53 19.80
N ALA A 8 -11.67 -10.44 20.46
CA ALA A 8 -11.78 -9.09 19.92
C ALA A 8 -11.24 -8.99 18.48
N PRO A 9 -11.85 -8.21 17.60
CA PRO A 9 -11.43 -8.12 16.19
C PRO A 9 -10.06 -7.50 16.06
N VAL A 10 -9.40 -7.79 14.91
CA VAL A 10 -8.22 -7.06 14.44
C VAL A 10 -8.67 -6.07 13.39
N PHE A 11 -8.40 -4.79 13.62
CA PHE A 11 -8.66 -3.74 12.63
C PHE A 11 -7.41 -3.53 11.77
N VAL A 12 -7.60 -3.53 10.46
CA VAL A 12 -6.55 -3.20 9.49
C VAL A 12 -6.82 -1.79 8.97
N GLY A 13 -6.04 -0.84 9.46
CA GLY A 13 -6.14 0.59 9.12
C GLY A 13 -5.45 0.91 7.81
N CYS A 14 -6.17 1.54 6.88
CA CYS A 14 -5.70 1.92 5.57
C CYS A 14 -6.25 3.30 5.18
N GLY A 15 -5.58 4.03 4.29
CA GLY A 15 -6.01 5.34 3.80
C GLY A 15 -5.79 5.51 2.29
N PHE A 16 -5.53 4.41 1.57
CA PHE A 16 -5.12 4.49 0.18
C PHE A 16 -5.91 3.58 -0.79
N ALA A 17 -6.84 2.75 -0.30
CA ALA A 17 -7.59 1.86 -1.18
C ALA A 17 -8.90 2.47 -1.71
N ALA A 18 -9.68 3.12 -0.85
CA ALA A 18 -10.93 3.78 -1.24
C ALA A 18 -10.69 4.96 -2.19
N LYS A 19 -9.62 5.72 -1.96
CA LYS A 19 -9.20 6.86 -2.79
C LYS A 19 -8.95 6.47 -4.26
N TYR A 20 -8.57 5.21 -4.51
CA TYR A 20 -8.24 4.70 -5.84
C TYR A 20 -9.26 3.62 -6.28
N PRO A 21 -10.49 4.00 -6.70
CA PRO A 21 -11.54 3.05 -7.06
C PRO A 21 -11.17 2.13 -8.23
N GLU A 22 -10.14 2.49 -9.00
CA GLU A 22 -9.57 1.70 -10.09
C GLU A 22 -8.16 1.16 -9.78
N GLY A 23 -7.73 1.21 -8.51
CA GLY A 23 -6.42 0.74 -8.04
C GLY A 23 -6.48 -0.68 -7.49
N GLY A 24 -6.38 -1.69 -8.35
CA GLY A 24 -6.42 -3.10 -7.93
C GLY A 24 -5.24 -3.48 -7.02
N GLY A 25 -4.05 -2.95 -7.30
CA GLY A 25 -2.86 -3.19 -6.47
C GLY A 25 -2.96 -2.58 -5.07
N ASN A 26 -3.41 -1.31 -4.98
CA ASN A 26 -3.59 -0.62 -3.70
C ASN A 26 -4.60 -1.35 -2.79
N PHE A 27 -5.65 -1.90 -3.38
CA PHE A 27 -6.63 -2.71 -2.66
C PHE A 27 -6.06 -4.07 -2.23
N SER A 28 -5.16 -4.63 -3.03
CA SER A 28 -4.59 -5.96 -2.79
C SER A 28 -3.80 -6.06 -1.50
N VAL A 29 -3.10 -5.01 -1.09
CA VAL A 29 -2.22 -5.05 0.10
C VAL A 29 -3.04 -5.28 1.38
N PRO A 30 -3.97 -4.40 1.79
CA PRO A 30 -4.75 -4.65 3.02
C PRO A 30 -5.66 -5.88 2.89
N LEU A 31 -6.13 -6.22 1.68
CA LEU A 31 -6.93 -7.42 1.46
C LEU A 31 -6.21 -8.68 1.94
N GLN A 32 -4.92 -8.82 1.69
CA GLN A 32 -4.15 -10.00 2.10
C GLN A 32 -4.04 -10.15 3.62
N TYR A 33 -3.98 -9.04 4.37
CA TYR A 33 -4.05 -9.08 5.84
C TYR A 33 -5.40 -9.64 6.30
N LEU A 34 -6.49 -9.17 5.71
CA LEU A 34 -7.84 -9.54 6.11
C LEU A 34 -8.20 -10.97 5.72
N THR A 35 -7.88 -11.38 4.50
CA THR A 35 -8.09 -12.78 4.09
C THR A 35 -7.21 -13.74 4.88
N GLY A 36 -5.99 -13.34 5.24
CA GLY A 36 -5.12 -14.09 6.14
C GLY A 36 -5.74 -14.25 7.54
N LEU A 37 -6.30 -13.19 8.11
CA LEU A 37 -7.02 -13.25 9.39
C LEU A 37 -8.23 -14.20 9.31
N GLN A 38 -9.04 -14.11 8.24
CA GLN A 38 -10.18 -15.01 8.02
C GLN A 38 -9.76 -16.49 8.00
N ARG A 39 -8.64 -16.82 7.32
CA ARG A 39 -8.12 -18.20 7.29
C ARG A 39 -7.66 -18.70 8.65
N MET A 40 -7.23 -17.81 9.52
CA MET A 40 -6.87 -18.13 10.90
C MET A 40 -8.08 -18.14 11.84
N ASN A 41 -9.32 -18.09 11.31
CA ASN A 41 -10.56 -17.95 12.09
C ASN A 41 -10.52 -16.75 13.05
N ARG A 42 -9.95 -15.62 12.58
CA ARG A 42 -9.92 -14.36 13.31
C ARG A 42 -10.83 -13.35 12.63
N ARG A 43 -11.63 -12.63 13.41
CA ARG A 43 -12.42 -11.51 12.92
C ARG A 43 -11.47 -10.38 12.52
N GLY A 44 -11.47 -10.02 11.25
CA GLY A 44 -10.73 -8.89 10.70
C GLY A 44 -11.69 -7.85 10.16
N VAL A 45 -11.44 -6.58 10.47
CA VAL A 45 -12.25 -5.44 10.01
C VAL A 45 -11.35 -4.48 9.26
N TRP A 46 -11.72 -4.11 8.04
CA TRP A 46 -11.04 -3.05 7.29
C TRP A 46 -11.51 -1.68 7.81
N LEU A 47 -10.59 -0.87 8.32
CA LEU A 47 -10.87 0.50 8.75
C LEU A 47 -10.16 1.47 7.82
N GLU A 48 -10.91 2.33 7.13
CA GLU A 48 -10.33 3.29 6.19
C GLU A 48 -10.93 4.69 6.33
N VAL A 49 -10.07 5.70 6.24
CA VAL A 49 -10.48 7.10 6.16
C VAL A 49 -10.30 7.59 4.73
N LEU A 50 -11.39 8.02 4.11
CA LEU A 50 -11.42 8.67 2.81
C LEU A 50 -11.67 10.16 3.00
N GLN A 51 -10.79 11.00 2.48
CA GLN A 51 -10.98 12.45 2.45
C GLN A 51 -11.95 12.83 1.34
N GLU A 52 -12.96 13.66 1.63
CA GLU A 52 -13.80 14.28 0.60
C GLU A 52 -12.94 15.09 -0.37
N SER A 53 -13.18 14.91 -1.66
CA SER A 53 -12.46 15.61 -2.73
C SER A 53 -13.04 16.98 -3.07
N GLY A 54 -14.18 17.34 -2.45
CA GLY A 54 -15.00 18.50 -2.84
C GLY A 54 -15.91 18.26 -4.04
N ASN A 55 -15.88 17.05 -4.62
CA ASN A 55 -16.79 16.62 -5.69
C ASN A 55 -17.62 15.43 -5.20
N ALA A 56 -18.90 15.69 -4.90
CA ALA A 56 -19.80 14.70 -4.31
C ALA A 56 -20.00 13.45 -5.18
N GLU A 57 -20.00 13.60 -6.50
CA GLU A 57 -20.16 12.46 -7.43
C GLU A 57 -18.93 11.55 -7.41
N LYS A 58 -17.72 12.14 -7.42
CA LYS A 58 -16.46 11.43 -7.30
C LYS A 58 -16.38 10.70 -5.96
N ASP A 59 -16.73 11.36 -4.87
CA ASP A 59 -16.69 10.80 -3.52
C ASP A 59 -17.70 9.63 -3.41
N ALA A 60 -18.91 9.80 -3.92
CA ALA A 60 -19.89 8.72 -3.97
C ALA A 60 -19.44 7.55 -4.85
N HIS A 61 -18.72 7.80 -5.95
CA HIS A 61 -18.12 6.75 -6.78
C HIS A 61 -17.07 5.95 -6.01
N CYS A 62 -16.17 6.64 -5.28
CA CYS A 62 -15.16 6.00 -4.42
C CYS A 62 -15.82 5.10 -3.36
N VAL A 63 -16.80 5.63 -2.63
CA VAL A 63 -17.55 4.88 -1.59
C VAL A 63 -18.22 3.64 -2.20
N ARG A 64 -19.02 3.80 -3.28
CA ARG A 64 -19.71 2.66 -3.91
C ARG A 64 -18.73 1.61 -4.46
N SER A 65 -17.60 2.04 -5.03
CA SER A 65 -16.59 1.12 -5.54
C SER A 65 -15.95 0.32 -4.41
N PHE A 66 -15.63 0.99 -3.30
CA PHE A 66 -15.09 0.36 -2.10
C PHE A 66 -16.08 -0.67 -1.53
N GLN A 67 -17.34 -0.30 -1.32
CA GLN A 67 -18.39 -1.17 -0.80
C GLN A 67 -18.56 -2.44 -1.65
N ARG A 68 -18.63 -2.28 -2.99
CA ARG A 68 -18.73 -3.44 -3.90
C ARG A 68 -17.55 -4.42 -3.74
N ARG A 69 -16.33 -3.90 -3.54
CA ARG A 69 -15.15 -4.74 -3.31
C ARG A 69 -15.23 -5.47 -1.97
N MET A 70 -15.63 -4.78 -0.90
CA MET A 70 -15.83 -5.42 0.40
C MET A 70 -16.83 -6.56 0.33
N THR A 71 -17.97 -6.34 -0.31
CA THR A 71 -18.98 -7.38 -0.54
C THR A 71 -18.42 -8.54 -1.37
N ALA A 72 -17.69 -8.26 -2.44
CA ALA A 72 -17.14 -9.28 -3.32
C ALA A 72 -16.13 -10.22 -2.64
N TYR A 73 -15.41 -9.73 -1.62
CA TYR A 73 -14.45 -10.51 -0.85
C TYR A 73 -14.95 -10.95 0.53
N GLY A 74 -16.21 -10.62 0.88
CA GLY A 74 -16.77 -10.95 2.20
C GLY A 74 -16.00 -10.30 3.35
N ILE A 75 -15.50 -9.07 3.16
CA ILE A 75 -14.72 -8.34 4.17
C ILE A 75 -15.63 -7.40 4.94
N GLU A 76 -15.59 -7.53 6.25
CA GLU A 76 -16.20 -6.56 7.16
C GLU A 76 -15.40 -5.26 7.16
N TYR A 77 -16.09 -4.10 7.16
CA TYR A 77 -15.41 -2.81 7.05
C TYR A 77 -16.13 -1.67 7.80
N CYS A 78 -15.34 -0.67 8.14
CA CYS A 78 -15.78 0.66 8.54
C CYS A 78 -15.06 1.67 7.65
N LEU A 79 -15.79 2.31 6.74
CA LEU A 79 -15.27 3.41 5.90
C LEU A 79 -15.76 4.73 6.46
N LEU A 80 -14.84 5.60 6.78
CA LEU A 80 -15.05 6.93 7.34
C LEU A 80 -14.78 7.97 6.27
N LEU A 81 -15.81 8.72 5.88
CA LEU A 81 -15.67 9.81 4.92
C LEU A 81 -15.48 11.11 5.70
N ARG A 82 -14.27 11.63 5.68
CA ARG A 82 -13.87 12.86 6.36
C ARG A 82 -14.23 14.07 5.50
N PRO A 83 -14.89 15.10 6.04
CA PRO A 83 -15.14 16.36 5.33
C PRO A 83 -13.85 16.97 4.78
N ALA A 84 -13.96 17.68 3.65
CA ALA A 84 -12.85 18.43 3.09
C ALA A 84 -12.31 19.42 4.12
N GLY A 85 -11.08 19.22 4.59
CA GLY A 85 -10.46 20.03 5.63
C GLY A 85 -9.95 21.36 5.10
N LYS A 86 -9.74 22.32 6.02
CA LYS A 86 -8.96 23.53 5.74
C LYS A 86 -7.52 23.14 5.47
N LYS A 87 -6.84 23.84 4.56
CA LYS A 87 -5.46 23.54 4.10
C LYS A 87 -4.38 23.62 5.19
N ASP A 88 -4.69 24.17 6.36
CA ASP A 88 -3.70 24.60 7.35
C ASP A 88 -3.79 23.86 8.70
N GLY A 89 -4.42 22.69 8.76
CA GLY A 89 -4.61 21.96 10.02
C GLY A 89 -3.92 20.61 10.07
N ILE A 90 -3.46 20.23 11.25
CA ILE A 90 -3.07 18.86 11.60
C ILE A 90 -4.22 17.93 11.17
N GLU A 91 -3.89 16.89 10.43
CA GLU A 91 -4.88 15.90 9.97
C GLU A 91 -5.40 15.11 11.19
N GLU A 92 -6.53 15.55 11.74
CA GLU A 92 -7.21 14.83 12.80
C GLU A 92 -8.29 13.91 12.23
N HIS A 93 -8.36 12.69 12.76
CA HIS A 93 -9.40 11.73 12.43
C HIS A 93 -10.42 11.65 13.57
N ASP A 94 -11.24 12.70 13.70
CA ASP A 94 -12.36 12.71 14.66
C ASP A 94 -13.57 11.97 14.09
N LEU A 95 -13.87 10.81 14.67
CA LEU A 95 -14.99 9.98 14.27
C LEU A 95 -16.35 10.71 14.33
N GLY A 96 -16.52 11.64 15.26
CA GLY A 96 -17.76 12.42 15.42
C GLY A 96 -18.04 13.36 14.23
N MET A 97 -17.04 13.70 13.45
CA MET A 97 -17.16 14.61 12.30
C MET A 97 -17.27 13.88 10.96
N MET A 98 -17.21 12.56 10.94
CA MET A 98 -17.16 11.77 9.72
C MET A 98 -18.50 11.11 9.38
N LYS A 99 -18.79 10.96 8.08
CA LYS A 99 -19.86 10.05 7.62
C LYS A 99 -19.33 8.62 7.64
N VAL A 100 -20.13 7.70 8.19
CA VAL A 100 -19.73 6.31 8.40
C VAL A 100 -20.49 5.38 7.46
N PHE A 101 -19.79 4.42 6.86
CA PHE A 101 -20.34 3.39 6.00
C PHE A 101 -19.84 2.01 6.45
N GLY A 102 -20.72 1.01 6.43
CA GLY A 102 -20.44 -0.33 6.93
C GLY A 102 -20.71 -0.45 8.42
N MET A 103 -19.71 -0.83 9.21
CA MET A 103 -19.81 -0.91 10.67
C MET A 103 -20.20 0.45 11.26
N PRO A 104 -21.24 0.53 12.11
CA PRO A 104 -21.64 1.78 12.76
C PRO A 104 -20.55 2.35 13.68
N ALA A 105 -20.51 3.67 13.82
CA ALA A 105 -19.54 4.36 14.70
C ALA A 105 -19.60 3.87 16.16
N GLU A 106 -20.79 3.61 16.66
CA GLU A 106 -20.97 3.14 18.04
C GLU A 106 -20.46 1.72 18.24
N GLU A 107 -20.60 0.85 17.24
CA GLU A 107 -20.01 -0.48 17.26
C GLU A 107 -18.47 -0.40 17.19
N LEU A 108 -17.92 0.45 16.34
CA LEU A 108 -16.47 0.71 16.31
C LEU A 108 -15.95 1.17 17.67
N LYS A 109 -16.59 2.15 18.29
CA LYS A 109 -16.22 2.67 19.63
C LYS A 109 -16.30 1.59 20.71
N ALA A 110 -17.31 0.72 20.66
CA ALA A 110 -17.49 -0.35 21.61
C ALA A 110 -16.43 -1.45 21.50
N LEU A 111 -15.98 -1.76 20.26
CA LEU A 111 -15.03 -2.84 20.00
C LEU A 111 -13.57 -2.39 20.11
N ALA A 112 -13.26 -1.16 19.77
CA ALA A 112 -11.89 -0.65 19.66
C ALA A 112 -11.03 -0.83 20.92
N PRO A 113 -11.54 -0.57 22.16
CA PRO A 113 -10.72 -0.69 23.38
C PRO A 113 -10.15 -2.12 23.61
N ASP A 114 -10.86 -3.16 23.18
CA ASP A 114 -10.44 -4.54 23.33
C ASP A 114 -9.75 -5.10 22.07
N SER A 115 -9.59 -4.27 21.04
CA SER A 115 -9.11 -4.64 19.72
C SER A 115 -7.66 -4.27 19.48
N VAL A 116 -7.06 -4.92 18.47
CA VAL A 116 -5.75 -4.56 17.93
C VAL A 116 -5.95 -3.77 16.64
N LEU A 117 -5.27 -2.64 16.52
CA LEU A 117 -5.16 -1.87 15.28
C LEU A 117 -3.82 -2.16 14.59
N LEU A 118 -3.86 -2.62 13.36
CA LEU A 118 -2.73 -2.64 12.42
C LEU A 118 -2.84 -1.41 11.52
N ASN A 119 -2.15 -0.34 11.84
CA ASN A 119 -2.19 0.92 11.08
C ASN A 119 -1.14 0.89 9.96
N LEU A 120 -1.56 0.60 8.74
CA LEU A 120 -0.67 0.49 7.59
C LEU A 120 -0.19 1.88 7.15
N SER A 121 1.14 2.07 7.12
CA SER A 121 1.81 3.29 6.64
C SER A 121 1.28 4.58 7.28
N TYR A 122 0.96 4.54 8.58
CA TYR A 122 0.42 5.68 9.33
C TYR A 122 -0.79 6.34 8.65
N SER A 123 -1.66 5.52 8.07
CA SER A 123 -2.85 5.98 7.34
C SER A 123 -3.93 6.58 8.25
N LEU A 124 -4.03 6.09 9.47
CA LEU A 124 -4.97 6.59 10.47
C LEU A 124 -4.25 7.48 11.47
N LYS A 125 -4.94 8.54 11.91
CA LYS A 125 -4.43 9.57 12.80
C LYS A 125 -5.23 9.62 14.11
N PRO A 126 -4.66 10.20 15.20
CA PRO A 126 -5.44 10.57 16.36
C PRO A 126 -6.57 11.57 16.00
N PRO A 127 -7.69 11.64 16.77
CA PRO A 127 -7.98 10.80 17.94
C PRO A 127 -8.46 9.38 17.62
N LEU A 128 -8.76 9.03 16.35
CA LEU A 128 -9.28 7.71 15.97
C LEU A 128 -8.36 6.57 16.45
N VAL A 129 -7.05 6.70 16.23
CA VAL A 129 -6.05 5.70 16.65
C VAL A 129 -6.10 5.47 18.17
N ASN A 130 -6.36 6.49 18.94
CA ASN A 130 -6.39 6.43 20.41
C ASN A 130 -7.59 5.67 20.98
N LEU A 131 -8.58 5.30 20.16
CA LEU A 131 -9.69 4.45 20.59
C LEU A 131 -9.27 3.01 20.85
N PHE A 132 -8.18 2.56 20.24
CA PHE A 132 -7.76 1.15 20.26
C PHE A 132 -6.89 0.83 21.46
N GLY A 133 -7.15 -0.35 22.06
CA GLY A 133 -6.40 -0.80 23.23
C GLY A 133 -4.97 -1.24 22.91
N ARG A 134 -4.70 -1.69 21.69
CA ARG A 134 -3.36 -2.00 21.20
C ARG A 134 -3.18 -1.51 19.77
N ARG A 135 -2.11 -0.77 19.50
CA ARG A 135 -1.89 -0.04 18.26
C ARG A 135 -0.52 -0.36 17.69
N LEU A 136 -0.50 -0.98 16.53
CA LEU A 136 0.71 -1.32 15.79
C LEU A 136 0.82 -0.44 14.56
N LEU A 137 1.92 0.28 14.42
CA LEU A 137 2.27 0.93 13.17
C LEU A 137 2.99 -0.07 12.27
N CYS A 138 2.42 -0.36 11.10
CA CYS A 138 2.99 -1.30 10.12
C CYS A 138 3.53 -0.52 8.93
N SER A 139 4.85 -0.31 8.86
CA SER A 139 5.49 0.33 7.71
C SER A 139 5.58 -0.62 6.53
N LEU A 140 5.12 -0.15 5.38
CA LEU A 140 5.23 -0.82 4.08
C LEU A 140 6.37 -0.23 3.22
N ASP A 141 6.93 0.90 3.64
CA ASP A 141 8.06 1.60 3.01
C ASP A 141 9.08 1.99 4.11
N PRO A 142 9.99 1.07 4.45
CA PRO A 142 10.82 1.19 5.67
C PRO A 142 11.72 2.43 5.66
N THR A 143 12.42 2.71 4.59
CA THR A 143 13.41 3.79 4.55
C THR A 143 12.75 5.17 4.58
N GLU A 144 11.64 5.34 3.84
CA GLU A 144 10.88 6.59 3.84
C GLU A 144 10.35 6.91 5.25
N VAL A 145 9.81 5.90 5.93
CA VAL A 145 9.30 6.06 7.30
C VAL A 145 10.41 6.42 8.28
N LEU A 146 11.58 5.77 8.21
CA LEU A 146 12.72 6.10 9.06
C LEU A 146 13.18 7.54 8.85
N TYR A 147 13.29 7.95 7.60
CA TYR A 147 13.74 9.29 7.23
C TYR A 147 12.81 10.37 7.77
N TRP A 148 11.49 10.21 7.57
CA TRP A 148 10.52 11.20 8.00
C TRP A 148 10.26 11.17 9.50
N MET A 149 10.28 9.98 10.12
CA MET A 149 10.04 9.82 11.56
C MET A 149 11.11 10.50 12.42
N ASP A 150 12.31 10.70 11.89
CA ASP A 150 13.38 11.50 12.52
C ASP A 150 13.07 13.00 12.53
N GLN A 151 12.22 13.47 11.61
CA GLN A 151 11.98 14.89 11.40
C GLN A 151 10.59 15.35 11.83
N ILE A 152 9.60 14.47 11.75
CA ILE A 152 8.20 14.78 12.04
C ILE A 152 7.52 13.64 12.83
N GLU A 153 6.41 13.98 13.48
CA GLU A 153 5.55 12.98 14.13
C GLU A 153 4.85 12.11 13.07
N MET A 154 5.17 10.82 13.05
CA MET A 154 4.59 9.82 12.17
C MET A 154 4.00 8.64 12.96
N GLY A 155 3.44 8.91 14.13
CA GLY A 155 2.78 7.91 14.96
C GLY A 155 3.62 7.43 16.15
N GLN A 156 4.82 8.00 16.38
CA GLN A 156 5.68 7.63 17.51
C GLN A 156 4.95 7.75 18.84
N SER A 157 4.17 8.83 19.00
CA SER A 157 3.46 9.16 20.26
C SER A 157 2.17 8.37 20.48
N CYS A 158 1.63 7.72 19.45
CA CYS A 158 0.30 7.12 19.51
C CYS A 158 0.24 5.62 19.18
N HIS A 159 1.38 4.95 18.95
CA HIS A 159 1.44 3.51 18.74
C HIS A 159 2.29 2.82 19.81
N ASP A 160 1.94 1.59 20.11
CA ASP A 160 2.57 0.77 21.15
C ASP A 160 3.72 -0.07 20.58
N GLU A 161 3.63 -0.42 19.29
CA GLU A 161 4.63 -1.23 18.59
C GLU A 161 4.80 -0.75 17.13
N PHE A 162 6.02 -0.96 16.60
CA PHE A 162 6.41 -0.55 15.26
C PHE A 162 6.91 -1.77 14.49
N TRP A 163 6.26 -2.07 13.39
CA TRP A 163 6.52 -3.23 12.56
C TRP A 163 6.84 -2.82 11.13
N SER A 164 7.81 -3.46 10.49
CA SER A 164 8.23 -3.12 9.14
C SER A 164 8.46 -4.36 8.28
N VAL A 165 8.17 -4.25 6.99
CA VAL A 165 8.57 -5.24 5.98
C VAL A 165 10.06 -5.17 5.65
N GLY A 166 10.79 -4.17 6.16
CA GLY A 166 12.25 -4.07 6.05
C GLY A 166 12.93 -5.09 6.95
N LEU A 167 13.68 -6.04 6.36
CA LEU A 167 14.32 -7.11 7.12
C LEU A 167 15.62 -6.67 7.80
N CYS A 168 16.18 -5.53 7.43
CA CYS A 168 17.44 -5.01 7.94
C CYS A 168 17.26 -3.80 8.87
N MET A 169 16.09 -3.64 9.50
CA MET A 169 15.80 -2.49 10.35
C MET A 169 16.74 -2.34 11.55
N GLU A 170 17.35 -3.44 12.01
CA GLU A 170 18.31 -3.44 13.12
C GLU A 170 19.74 -3.15 12.67
N SER A 171 20.05 -3.36 11.40
CA SER A 171 21.39 -3.19 10.79
C SER A 171 21.40 -2.07 9.74
N ILE A 172 20.77 -0.96 10.05
CA ILE A 172 20.63 0.16 9.13
C ILE A 172 22.00 0.78 8.83
N ASP A 173 22.20 1.10 7.55
CA ASP A 173 23.36 1.82 7.07
C ASP A 173 23.58 3.12 7.89
N ALA A 174 24.80 3.36 8.33
CA ALA A 174 25.16 4.54 9.13
C ALA A 174 24.88 5.89 8.43
N ARG A 175 24.57 5.87 7.12
CA ARG A 175 24.19 7.04 6.34
C ARG A 175 22.73 7.42 6.48
N LEU A 176 21.89 6.54 7.04
CA LEU A 176 20.47 6.78 7.32
C LEU A 176 20.28 7.29 8.76
N PRO A 177 19.18 8.00 9.02
CA PRO A 177 18.81 8.36 10.38
C PRO A 177 18.70 7.11 11.27
N LYS A 178 19.15 7.22 12.51
CA LYS A 178 18.94 6.14 13.48
C LYS A 178 17.45 6.04 13.80
N PRO A 179 16.92 4.80 13.93
CA PRO A 179 15.53 4.63 14.33
C PRO A 179 15.25 5.33 15.67
N VAL A 180 14.22 6.16 15.71
CA VAL A 180 13.74 6.83 16.94
C VAL A 180 12.86 5.93 17.80
N VAL A 181 12.44 4.78 17.27
CA VAL A 181 11.67 3.73 17.94
C VAL A 181 12.26 2.35 17.63
N ALA A 182 11.96 1.37 18.48
CA ALA A 182 12.34 -0.03 18.23
C ALA A 182 11.42 -0.66 17.18
N TRP A 183 11.99 -1.08 16.06
CA TRP A 183 11.28 -1.75 14.97
C TRP A 183 11.37 -3.27 15.06
N LYS A 184 10.29 -3.94 14.72
CA LYS A 184 10.25 -5.40 14.50
C LYS A 184 10.08 -5.68 13.01
N SER A 185 10.93 -6.52 12.45
CA SER A 185 10.82 -6.94 11.05
C SER A 185 9.82 -8.08 10.88
N TYR A 186 9.08 -8.06 9.77
CA TYR A 186 8.20 -9.16 9.37
C TYR A 186 8.18 -9.31 7.85
N PHE A 187 7.87 -10.50 7.37
CA PHE A 187 7.74 -10.75 5.94
C PHE A 187 6.43 -10.15 5.40
N PRO A 188 6.44 -9.55 4.20
CA PRO A 188 5.21 -9.13 3.54
C PRO A 188 4.20 -10.27 3.48
N LEU A 189 2.95 -9.98 3.87
CA LEU A 189 1.90 -11.00 3.91
C LEU A 189 1.44 -11.34 2.49
N VAL A 190 1.41 -12.63 2.18
CA VAL A 190 0.91 -13.16 0.91
C VAL A 190 -0.11 -14.25 1.20
N ASP A 191 -1.37 -14.02 0.85
CA ASP A 191 -2.41 -15.04 0.88
C ASP A 191 -2.31 -15.91 -0.39
N THR A 192 -1.65 -17.05 -0.25
CA THR A 192 -1.43 -18.00 -1.37
C THR A 192 -2.73 -18.57 -1.93
N GLU A 193 -3.78 -18.69 -1.12
CA GLU A 193 -5.08 -19.16 -1.57
C GLU A 193 -5.81 -18.13 -2.45
N LEU A 194 -5.62 -16.84 -2.15
CA LEU A 194 -6.14 -15.74 -2.98
C LEU A 194 -5.49 -15.75 -4.38
N LEU A 195 -4.24 -16.21 -4.47
CA LEU A 195 -3.47 -16.27 -5.71
C LEU A 195 -3.55 -17.62 -6.42
N ARG A 196 -3.99 -18.69 -5.74
CA ARG A 196 -4.06 -20.05 -6.31
C ARG A 196 -4.86 -20.18 -7.62
N PRO A 197 -5.99 -19.46 -7.82
CA PRO A 197 -6.74 -19.56 -9.08
C PRO A 197 -6.05 -18.95 -10.29
N LEU A 198 -4.88 -18.32 -10.12
CA LEU A 198 -4.16 -17.73 -11.25
C LEU A 198 -3.63 -18.84 -12.15
N PRO A 199 -3.90 -18.76 -13.47
CA PRO A 199 -3.33 -19.71 -14.41
C PRO A 199 -1.80 -19.60 -14.35
N ARG A 200 -1.13 -20.75 -14.29
CA ARG A 200 0.32 -20.81 -14.49
C ARG A 200 0.58 -20.71 -15.99
N PRO A 201 1.08 -19.58 -16.49
CA PRO A 201 1.36 -19.47 -17.90
C PRO A 201 2.50 -20.46 -18.27
N LYS A 202 2.38 -21.09 -19.44
CA LYS A 202 3.55 -21.71 -20.05
C LYS A 202 4.58 -20.61 -20.29
N ILE A 203 5.83 -20.88 -19.96
CA ILE A 203 6.92 -19.93 -20.26
C ILE A 203 6.96 -19.75 -21.78
N PRO A 204 6.67 -18.55 -22.31
CA PRO A 204 6.70 -18.34 -23.74
C PRO A 204 8.13 -18.41 -24.26
N PRO A 205 8.33 -18.69 -25.57
CA PRO A 205 9.67 -18.68 -26.18
C PRO A 205 10.45 -17.39 -25.91
N LYS A 206 9.73 -16.26 -25.78
CA LYS A 206 10.27 -14.98 -25.36
C LYS A 206 9.68 -14.60 -24.01
N PRO A 207 10.39 -14.82 -22.88
CA PRO A 207 9.88 -14.57 -21.54
C PRO A 207 9.60 -13.08 -21.33
N ARG A 208 8.53 -12.77 -20.57
CA ARG A 208 8.13 -11.41 -20.26
C ARG A 208 8.35 -11.09 -18.77
N PHE A 209 9.19 -10.11 -18.53
CA PHE A 209 9.44 -9.54 -17.21
C PHE A 209 8.67 -8.23 -17.07
N THR A 210 7.94 -8.07 -15.99
CA THR A 210 7.06 -6.91 -15.79
C THR A 210 7.41 -6.14 -14.54
N THR A 211 7.19 -4.83 -14.57
CA THR A 211 7.25 -3.95 -13.40
C THR A 211 6.02 -3.07 -13.38
N ILE A 212 5.36 -2.94 -12.22
CA ILE A 212 4.26 -1.99 -12.01
C ILE A 212 4.72 -0.96 -11.00
N GLY A 213 4.49 0.33 -11.28
CA GLY A 213 4.85 1.36 -10.32
C GLY A 213 4.53 2.79 -10.75
N GLN A 214 4.84 3.70 -9.85
CA GLN A 214 4.90 5.12 -10.09
C GLN A 214 6.29 5.44 -10.65
N TRP A 215 6.37 6.10 -11.81
CA TRP A 215 7.66 6.43 -12.46
C TRP A 215 8.34 7.60 -11.78
N TYR A 216 7.61 8.71 -11.65
CA TYR A 216 8.10 9.90 -10.96
C TYR A 216 7.68 9.90 -9.49
N TRP A 217 8.50 10.54 -8.68
CA TRP A 217 8.19 10.83 -7.29
C TRP A 217 8.77 12.21 -6.96
N ASP A 218 7.98 13.07 -6.34
CA ASP A 218 8.35 14.47 -6.08
C ASP A 218 9.24 14.64 -4.84
N GLY A 219 9.66 13.55 -4.23
CA GLY A 219 10.48 13.56 -3.02
C GLY A 219 11.95 13.27 -3.29
N ASN A 220 12.80 13.96 -2.54
CA ASN A 220 14.19 13.60 -2.37
C ASN A 220 14.42 13.22 -0.91
N ILE A 221 15.33 12.31 -0.65
CA ILE A 221 15.79 11.98 0.70
C ILE A 221 17.27 12.34 0.83
N MET A 222 17.67 12.74 2.04
CA MET A 222 19.06 13.03 2.34
C MET A 222 19.75 11.76 2.85
N ILE A 223 20.78 11.32 2.16
CA ILE A 223 21.56 10.13 2.52
C ILE A 223 23.04 10.52 2.57
N GLY A 224 23.65 10.36 3.73
CA GLY A 224 25.05 10.72 3.91
C GLY A 224 25.37 12.20 3.63
N GLY A 225 24.42 13.09 3.88
CA GLY A 225 24.57 14.53 3.62
C GLY A 225 24.28 14.97 2.18
N GLU A 226 23.85 14.05 1.29
CA GLU A 226 23.52 14.36 -0.11
C GLU A 226 22.03 14.09 -0.39
N TRP A 227 21.40 15.04 -1.10
CA TRP A 227 20.05 14.85 -1.60
C TRP A 227 20.01 13.84 -2.75
N ARG A 228 19.20 12.81 -2.61
CA ARG A 228 19.03 11.73 -3.59
C ARG A 228 17.61 11.66 -4.08
N ASP A 229 17.46 11.59 -5.40
CA ASP A 229 16.19 11.25 -6.04
C ASP A 229 15.89 9.78 -5.80
N TYR A 230 14.75 9.47 -5.15
CA TYR A 230 14.33 8.10 -4.88
C TYR A 230 13.12 7.66 -5.72
N SER A 231 12.92 8.30 -6.86
CA SER A 231 11.95 7.86 -7.86
C SER A 231 12.33 6.52 -8.51
N LYS A 232 11.35 5.87 -9.13
CA LYS A 232 11.63 4.71 -9.99
C LYS A 232 12.47 5.08 -11.20
N GLN A 233 12.33 6.29 -11.74
CA GLN A 233 13.16 6.80 -12.82
C GLN A 233 14.65 6.75 -12.46
N ALA A 234 15.02 7.28 -11.31
CA ALA A 234 16.39 7.24 -10.83
C ALA A 234 16.89 5.80 -10.60
N ALA A 235 16.05 4.96 -10.00
CA ALA A 235 16.39 3.56 -9.74
C ALA A 235 16.62 2.75 -11.03
N PHE A 236 15.87 3.02 -12.09
CA PHE A 236 16.00 2.34 -13.38
C PHE A 236 17.14 2.88 -14.25
N ALA A 237 17.69 4.06 -13.96
CA ALA A 237 18.72 4.71 -14.78
C ALA A 237 19.89 3.78 -15.16
N PRO A 238 20.46 2.95 -14.24
CA PRO A 238 21.54 2.02 -14.59
C PRO A 238 21.12 0.90 -15.56
N TYR A 239 19.82 0.60 -15.64
CA TYR A 239 19.26 -0.55 -16.37
C TYR A 239 18.58 -0.15 -17.69
N MET A 240 18.63 1.12 -18.09
CA MET A 240 17.88 1.64 -19.23
C MET A 240 18.14 0.88 -20.55
N ASN A 241 19.35 0.35 -20.74
CA ASN A 241 19.72 -0.42 -21.92
C ASN A 241 19.48 -1.93 -21.80
N LEU A 242 18.86 -2.39 -20.72
CA LEU A 242 18.63 -3.82 -20.47
C LEU A 242 17.89 -4.53 -21.62
N PRO A 243 16.80 -3.97 -22.22
CA PRO A 243 16.12 -4.63 -23.32
C PRO A 243 17.00 -4.86 -24.56
N LYS A 244 17.97 -3.95 -24.81
CA LYS A 244 18.92 -4.10 -25.93
C LYS A 244 20.01 -5.13 -25.64
N ARG A 245 20.34 -5.33 -24.36
CA ARG A 245 21.36 -6.29 -23.93
C ARG A 245 20.83 -7.72 -23.80
N VAL A 246 19.51 -7.87 -23.65
CA VAL A 246 18.82 -9.16 -23.49
C VAL A 246 17.65 -9.23 -24.47
N PRO A 247 17.91 -9.30 -25.79
CA PRO A 247 16.88 -9.25 -26.84
C PRO A 247 15.95 -10.46 -26.86
N GLU A 248 16.35 -11.55 -26.21
CA GLU A 248 15.55 -12.78 -26.03
C GLU A 248 14.42 -12.65 -25.01
N ALA A 249 14.36 -11.55 -24.25
CA ALA A 249 13.30 -11.26 -23.29
C ALA A 249 12.49 -10.02 -23.67
N VAL A 250 11.27 -9.92 -23.12
CA VAL A 250 10.45 -8.69 -23.14
C VAL A 250 10.49 -8.05 -21.77
N PHE A 251 10.93 -6.81 -21.67
CA PHE A 251 10.86 -6.01 -20.47
C PHE A 251 9.71 -5.01 -20.59
N GLU A 252 8.70 -5.16 -19.73
CA GLU A 252 7.48 -4.37 -19.76
C GLU A 252 7.36 -3.49 -18.51
N LEU A 253 7.15 -2.19 -18.73
CA LEU A 253 6.92 -1.21 -17.69
C LEU A 253 5.46 -0.76 -17.70
N ALA A 254 4.70 -1.16 -16.69
CA ALA A 254 3.37 -0.65 -16.41
C ALA A 254 3.50 0.55 -15.44
N MET A 255 3.87 1.71 -16.00
CA MET A 255 4.18 2.91 -15.24
C MET A 255 3.10 3.97 -15.41
N ASN A 256 2.83 4.69 -14.32
CA ASN A 256 1.91 5.82 -14.32
C ASN A 256 2.59 7.04 -14.97
N LEU A 257 2.59 7.03 -16.30
CA LEU A 257 3.06 8.12 -17.15
C LEU A 257 1.90 8.67 -17.97
N ASN A 258 1.82 9.97 -18.11
CA ASN A 258 0.83 10.58 -18.99
C ASN A 258 0.98 10.07 -20.43
N PRO A 259 -0.11 9.98 -21.21
CA PRO A 259 -0.04 9.53 -22.60
C PRO A 259 0.98 10.29 -23.45
N ASP A 260 1.09 11.61 -23.23
CA ASP A 260 1.94 12.53 -23.99
C ASP A 260 3.31 12.77 -23.34
N ASP A 261 3.65 12.02 -22.30
CA ASP A 261 4.93 12.14 -21.61
C ASP A 261 6.08 11.70 -22.55
N PRO A 262 7.07 12.55 -22.83
CA PRO A 262 8.18 12.22 -23.73
C PRO A 262 9.02 11.03 -23.23
N GLU A 263 8.99 10.76 -21.95
CA GLU A 263 9.69 9.61 -21.37
C GLU A 263 9.13 8.28 -21.88
N ARG A 264 7.86 8.21 -22.24
CA ARG A 264 7.27 7.00 -22.86
C ARG A 264 7.97 6.65 -24.17
N GLU A 265 8.22 7.64 -25.00
CA GLU A 265 8.88 7.43 -26.29
C GLU A 265 10.38 7.13 -26.10
N ARG A 266 11.03 7.84 -25.17
CA ARG A 266 12.41 7.54 -24.79
C ARG A 266 12.58 6.08 -24.34
N LEU A 267 11.70 5.60 -23.47
CA LEU A 267 11.71 4.21 -22.99
C LEU A 267 11.50 3.23 -24.15
N ARG A 268 10.54 3.50 -25.03
CA ARG A 268 10.28 2.66 -26.21
C ARG A 268 11.48 2.59 -27.15
N SER A 269 12.15 3.70 -27.41
CA SER A 269 13.35 3.75 -28.26
C SER A 269 14.52 2.93 -27.68
N LEU A 270 14.51 2.70 -26.37
CA LEU A 270 15.46 1.84 -25.66
C LEU A 270 15.03 0.36 -25.64
N GLY A 271 13.86 0.04 -26.21
CA GLY A 271 13.35 -1.33 -26.31
C GLY A 271 12.39 -1.77 -25.20
N TRP A 272 12.03 -0.86 -24.29
CA TRP A 272 11.03 -1.15 -23.26
C TRP A 272 9.61 -1.19 -23.84
N ARG A 273 8.82 -2.13 -23.40
CA ARG A 273 7.38 -2.16 -23.65
C ARG A 273 6.68 -1.31 -22.57
N VAL A 274 6.23 -0.12 -22.93
CA VAL A 274 5.56 0.78 -21.97
C VAL A 274 4.04 0.66 -22.11
N VAL A 275 3.36 0.29 -21.01
CA VAL A 275 1.91 0.10 -20.94
C VAL A 275 1.30 0.99 -19.85
N THR A 276 0.00 1.26 -19.96
CA THR A 276 -0.73 2.08 -18.98
C THR A 276 -1.31 1.17 -17.89
N PRO A 277 -0.88 1.29 -16.63
CA PRO A 277 -1.28 0.37 -15.56
C PRO A 277 -2.78 0.38 -15.30
N HIS A 278 -3.44 1.54 -15.28
CA HIS A 278 -4.86 1.65 -14.97
C HIS A 278 -5.77 0.77 -15.86
N ARG A 279 -5.40 0.54 -17.12
CA ARG A 279 -6.17 -0.33 -18.01
C ARG A 279 -6.03 -1.81 -17.66
N LEU A 280 -4.90 -2.18 -17.06
CA LEU A 280 -4.52 -3.57 -16.77
C LEU A 280 -4.87 -4.00 -15.35
N THR A 281 -4.91 -3.06 -14.42
CA THR A 281 -4.96 -3.33 -12.98
C THR A 281 -6.13 -2.65 -12.26
N ARG A 282 -7.24 -2.37 -12.97
CA ARG A 282 -8.41 -1.66 -12.42
C ARG A 282 -9.06 -2.34 -11.23
N THR A 283 -9.06 -3.67 -11.22
CA THR A 283 -9.63 -4.48 -10.16
C THR A 283 -8.57 -5.41 -9.57
N PRO A 284 -8.73 -5.91 -8.34
CA PRO A 284 -7.83 -6.92 -7.79
C PRO A 284 -7.68 -8.13 -8.73
N GLY A 285 -8.78 -8.62 -9.29
CA GLY A 285 -8.73 -9.76 -10.22
C GLY A 285 -7.96 -9.48 -11.51
N SER A 286 -8.08 -8.27 -12.09
CA SER A 286 -7.30 -7.88 -13.26
C SER A 286 -5.82 -7.66 -12.90
N TYR A 287 -5.55 -7.11 -11.72
CA TYR A 287 -4.19 -6.96 -11.18
C TYR A 287 -3.50 -8.33 -11.03
N TYR A 288 -4.14 -9.28 -10.34
CA TYR A 288 -3.59 -10.64 -10.20
C TYR A 288 -3.41 -11.35 -11.53
N ARG A 289 -4.36 -11.20 -12.46
CA ARG A 289 -4.23 -11.76 -13.81
C ARG A 289 -3.05 -11.17 -14.56
N TYR A 290 -2.80 -9.87 -14.43
CA TYR A 290 -1.64 -9.21 -15.03
C TYR A 290 -0.33 -9.80 -14.48
N LEU A 291 -0.22 -9.94 -13.15
CA LEU A 291 0.93 -10.58 -12.51
C LEU A 291 1.10 -12.04 -12.96
N GLY A 292 0.02 -12.82 -12.92
CA GLY A 292 0.05 -14.24 -13.29
C GLY A 292 0.38 -14.51 -14.77
N ASN A 293 0.22 -13.53 -15.64
CA ASN A 293 0.59 -13.63 -17.05
C ASN A 293 2.03 -13.21 -17.35
N ALA A 294 2.77 -12.72 -16.38
CA ALA A 294 4.19 -12.44 -16.49
C ALA A 294 5.01 -13.73 -16.28
N THR A 295 6.17 -13.83 -16.90
CA THR A 295 7.12 -14.90 -16.58
C THR A 295 7.74 -14.68 -15.21
N ALA A 296 8.12 -13.43 -14.93
CA ALA A 296 8.61 -12.98 -13.63
C ALA A 296 8.49 -11.46 -13.52
N GLU A 297 8.71 -10.94 -12.32
CA GLU A 297 8.91 -9.52 -12.08
C GLU A 297 10.37 -9.15 -12.28
N PHE A 298 10.63 -7.99 -12.87
CA PHE A 298 11.90 -7.30 -12.82
C PHE A 298 11.66 -5.89 -12.26
N THR A 299 12.26 -5.58 -11.14
CA THR A 299 12.18 -4.24 -10.56
C THR A 299 13.55 -3.73 -10.16
N ALA A 300 13.80 -2.45 -10.43
CA ALA A 300 14.91 -1.75 -9.81
C ALA A 300 14.45 -1.27 -8.43
N VAL A 301 15.20 -1.64 -7.43
CA VAL A 301 14.96 -1.19 -6.06
C VAL A 301 15.31 0.30 -5.98
N LYS A 302 14.48 1.09 -5.34
CA LYS A 302 14.81 2.49 -5.07
C LYS A 302 16.11 2.56 -4.27
N LEU A 303 16.89 3.62 -4.44
CA LEU A 303 18.23 3.75 -3.84
C LEU A 303 18.24 3.52 -2.32
N GLU A 304 17.16 3.87 -1.66
CA GLU A 304 16.95 3.68 -0.23
C GLU A 304 16.91 2.23 0.25
N ALA A 305 16.58 1.29 -0.64
CA ALA A 305 16.42 -0.12 -0.27
C ALA A 305 17.64 -0.98 -0.62
N ILE A 306 18.68 -0.37 -1.20
CA ILE A 306 19.95 -1.05 -1.55
C ILE A 306 20.98 -0.90 -0.44
N MET A 307 20.70 -0.07 0.56
CA MET A 307 21.65 0.29 1.63
C MET A 307 21.32 -0.42 2.92
#